data_c7927c853640e4435fbc4ddbbeb4d218
#
_entry.id   c7927c853640e4435fbc4ddbbeb4d218
#
_cell.length_a   1.000
_cell.length_b   1.000
_cell.length_c   1.000
_cell.angle_alpha   90.00
_cell.angle_beta   90.00
_cell.angle_gamma   90.00
#
_symmetry.space_group_name_H-M   'P 1'
#
loop_
_entity.id
_entity.type
_entity.pdbx_description
1 polymer ?
#
loop_
_entity_poly.entity_id
_entity_poly.type
_entity_poly.pdbx_seq_one_letter_code
_entity_poly.pdbx_strand_id
1 'polypeptide(L)'
;MKNRFTEEQIIKALKEHEGGRPATDIVRELGIAEQTFYNWKRKYGDMNVSEIKRLKQLEAENARLKELVAELSLDNKILKDVISKNS
;
A
#
# COMPACT_ATOMS: atom_id res chain seq x y z
N MET A 1 8.81 -12.93 -8.72
CA MET A 1 8.99 -11.50 -9.03
C MET A 1 7.68 -10.74 -8.87
N LYS A 2 7.71 -9.63 -8.18
CA LYS A 2 6.51 -8.86 -7.95
C LYS A 2 6.27 -7.87 -9.08
N ASN A 3 5.10 -7.93 -9.66
CA ASN A 3 4.68 -6.95 -10.64
C ASN A 3 4.15 -5.73 -9.92
N ARG A 4 4.80 -4.61 -10.15
CA ARG A 4 4.32 -3.35 -9.60
C ARG A 4 3.60 -2.58 -10.67
N PHE A 5 2.43 -2.12 -10.34
CA PHE A 5 1.60 -1.36 -11.26
C PHE A 5 1.56 0.09 -10.82
N THR A 6 1.61 0.98 -11.81
CA THR A 6 1.50 2.41 -11.54
C THR A 6 0.06 2.76 -11.22
N GLU A 7 -0.15 3.91 -10.61
CA GLU A 7 -1.49 4.41 -10.30
C GLU A 7 -2.33 4.56 -11.57
N GLU A 8 -1.69 4.98 -12.66
CA GLU A 8 -2.36 5.11 -13.96
C GLU A 8 -2.84 3.77 -14.47
N GLN A 9 -2.03 2.73 -14.31
CA GLN A 9 -2.40 1.38 -14.75
C GLN A 9 -3.58 0.83 -13.94
N ILE A 10 -3.58 1.06 -12.64
CA ILE A 10 -4.67 0.63 -11.77
C ILE A 10 -5.98 1.34 -12.14
N ILE A 11 -5.92 2.66 -12.30
CA ILE A 11 -7.10 3.45 -12.68
C ILE A 11 -7.62 3.03 -14.06
N LYS A 12 -6.71 2.81 -15.00
CA LYS A 12 -7.09 2.37 -16.35
C LYS A 12 -7.87 1.05 -16.28
N ALA A 13 -7.34 0.08 -15.53
CA ALA A 13 -8.00 -1.22 -15.38
C ALA A 13 -9.38 -1.08 -14.77
N LEU A 14 -9.50 -0.28 -13.73
CA LEU A 14 -10.80 -0.08 -13.06
C LEU A 14 -11.81 0.62 -13.96
N LYS A 15 -11.37 1.59 -14.75
CA LYS A 15 -12.24 2.31 -15.69
C LYS A 15 -12.69 1.42 -16.83
N GLU A 16 -11.81 0.55 -17.33
CA GLU A 16 -12.17 -0.41 -18.37
C GLU A 16 -13.23 -1.37 -17.86
N HIS A 17 -13.11 -1.80 -16.62
CA HIS A 17 -14.10 -2.67 -16.01
C HIS A 17 -15.44 -1.96 -15.85
N GLU A 18 -15.43 -0.70 -15.42
CA GLU A 18 -16.64 0.10 -15.32
C GLU A 18 -17.32 0.24 -16.68
N GLY A 19 -16.52 0.34 -17.75
CA GLY A 19 -17.02 0.45 -19.11
C GLY A 19 -17.55 -0.86 -19.70
N GLY A 20 -17.48 -1.94 -18.95
CA GLY A 20 -18.03 -3.23 -19.35
C GLY A 20 -17.03 -4.32 -19.68
N ARG A 21 -15.73 -4.05 -19.60
CA ARG A 21 -14.73 -5.07 -19.86
C ARG A 21 -14.73 -6.10 -18.74
N PRO A 22 -14.81 -7.40 -19.06
CA PRO A 22 -14.83 -8.44 -18.02
C PRO A 22 -13.55 -8.43 -17.18
N ALA A 23 -13.70 -8.63 -15.87
CA ALA A 23 -12.57 -8.71 -14.97
C ALA A 23 -11.60 -9.82 -15.37
N THR A 24 -12.12 -10.95 -15.88
CA THR A 24 -11.29 -12.07 -16.33
C THR A 24 -10.32 -11.68 -17.43
N ASP A 25 -10.74 -10.81 -18.35
CA ASP A 25 -9.89 -10.34 -19.43
C ASP A 25 -8.78 -9.42 -18.90
N ILE A 26 -9.15 -8.56 -17.99
CA ILE A 26 -8.19 -7.60 -17.39
C ILE A 26 -7.12 -8.33 -16.58
N VAL A 27 -7.53 -9.27 -15.74
CA VAL A 27 -6.56 -10.00 -14.89
C VAL A 27 -5.62 -10.84 -15.74
N ARG A 28 -6.13 -11.39 -16.85
CA ARG A 28 -5.31 -12.17 -17.77
C ARG A 28 -4.27 -11.31 -18.44
N GLU A 29 -4.69 -10.14 -18.93
CA GLU A 29 -3.79 -9.18 -19.57
C GLU A 29 -2.71 -8.69 -18.63
N LEU A 30 -3.06 -8.38 -17.38
CA LEU A 30 -2.13 -7.84 -16.40
C LEU A 30 -1.32 -8.91 -15.68
N GLY A 31 -1.72 -10.17 -15.80
CA GLY A 31 -1.03 -11.26 -15.13
C GLY A 31 -1.20 -11.23 -13.62
N ILE A 32 -2.36 -10.80 -13.15
CA ILE A 32 -2.68 -10.73 -11.72
C ILE A 32 -3.78 -11.72 -11.36
N ALA A 33 -3.95 -11.97 -10.07
CA ALA A 33 -5.06 -12.78 -9.59
C ALA A 33 -6.35 -11.95 -9.56
N GLU A 34 -7.49 -12.60 -9.70
CA GLU A 34 -8.78 -11.91 -9.60
C GLU A 34 -8.94 -11.23 -8.25
N GLN A 35 -8.45 -11.86 -7.19
CA GLN A 35 -8.52 -11.28 -5.85
C GLN A 35 -7.77 -9.95 -5.79
N THR A 36 -6.63 -9.85 -6.47
CA THR A 36 -5.86 -8.62 -6.55
C THR A 36 -6.69 -7.51 -7.21
N PHE A 37 -7.36 -7.86 -8.31
CA PHE A 37 -8.20 -6.90 -9.04
C PHE A 37 -9.34 -6.39 -8.17
N TYR A 38 -10.04 -7.29 -7.46
CA TYR A 38 -11.15 -6.89 -6.60
C TYR A 38 -10.68 -6.11 -5.37
N ASN A 39 -9.47 -6.39 -4.89
CA ASN A 39 -8.87 -5.57 -3.85
C ASN A 39 -8.62 -4.14 -4.33
N TRP A 40 -8.14 -3.99 -5.57
CA TRP A 40 -7.97 -2.68 -6.20
C TRP A 40 -9.31 -1.95 -6.31
N LYS A 41 -10.33 -2.65 -6.76
CA LYS A 41 -11.66 -2.07 -6.92
C LYS A 41 -12.20 -1.56 -5.59
N ARG A 42 -12.02 -2.33 -4.54
CA ARG A 42 -12.47 -1.96 -3.20
C ARG A 42 -11.69 -0.78 -2.65
N LYS A 43 -10.37 -0.77 -2.85
CA LYS A 43 -9.50 0.25 -2.29
C LYS A 43 -9.47 1.55 -3.10
N TYR A 44 -9.49 1.44 -4.42
CA TYR A 44 -9.24 2.57 -5.31
C TYR A 44 -10.40 2.92 -6.24
N GLY A 45 -11.50 2.19 -6.17
CA GLY A 45 -12.57 2.31 -7.16
C GLY A 45 -13.15 3.70 -7.32
N ASP A 46 -13.19 4.47 -6.25
CA ASP A 46 -13.75 5.83 -6.27
C ASP A 46 -12.67 6.90 -6.29
N MET A 47 -11.42 6.52 -6.49
CA MET A 47 -10.30 7.44 -6.44
C MET A 47 -9.78 7.78 -7.83
N ASN A 48 -9.29 9.00 -8.01
CA ASN A 48 -8.54 9.38 -9.20
C ASN A 48 -7.05 9.12 -8.96
N VAL A 49 -6.24 9.32 -10.01
CA VAL A 49 -4.78 9.07 -9.94
C VAL A 49 -4.13 9.88 -8.83
N SER A 50 -4.51 11.14 -8.71
CA SER A 50 -3.94 12.03 -7.71
C SER A 50 -4.22 11.55 -6.29
N GLU A 51 -5.44 11.10 -6.05
CA GLU A 51 -5.85 10.58 -4.74
C GLU A 51 -5.12 9.28 -4.40
N ILE A 52 -4.92 8.40 -5.39
CA ILE A 52 -4.20 7.15 -5.17
C ILE A 52 -2.73 7.44 -4.84
N LYS A 53 -2.11 8.37 -5.55
CA LYS A 53 -0.73 8.77 -5.27
C LYS A 53 -0.60 9.32 -3.84
N ARG A 54 -1.55 10.15 -3.45
CA ARG A 54 -1.57 10.71 -2.09
C ARG A 54 -1.72 9.62 -1.04
N LEU A 55 -2.62 8.67 -1.28
CA LEU A 55 -2.82 7.55 -0.36
C LEU A 55 -1.56 6.73 -0.20
N LYS A 56 -0.89 6.40 -1.30
CA LYS A 56 0.36 5.64 -1.24
C LYS A 56 1.46 6.39 -0.50
N GLN A 57 1.53 7.70 -0.71
CA GLN A 57 2.49 8.53 0.01
C GLN A 57 2.23 8.51 1.51
N LEU A 58 0.96 8.65 1.90
CA LEU A 58 0.58 8.61 3.31
C LEU A 58 0.85 7.24 3.93
N GLU A 59 0.62 6.17 3.19
CA GLU A 59 0.92 4.82 3.66
C GLU A 59 2.42 4.64 3.90
N ALA A 60 3.25 5.16 2.99
CA ALA A 60 4.71 5.09 3.13
C ALA A 60 5.19 5.90 4.33
N GLU A 61 4.65 7.11 4.50
CA GLU A 61 4.98 7.96 5.65
C GLU A 61 4.58 7.30 6.96
N ASN A 62 3.40 6.68 6.97
CA ASN A 62 2.91 5.98 8.15
C ASN A 62 3.81 4.80 8.53
N ALA A 63 4.24 4.01 7.54
CA ALA A 63 5.13 2.89 7.78
C ALA A 63 6.47 3.37 8.35
N ARG A 64 7.01 4.47 7.81
CA ARG A 64 8.26 5.04 8.29
C ARG A 64 8.13 5.57 9.71
N LEU A 65 7.02 6.24 10.02
CA LEU A 65 6.77 6.74 11.37
C LEU A 65 6.68 5.59 12.37
N LYS A 66 6.05 4.49 11.98
CA LYS A 66 5.98 3.30 12.84
C LYS A 66 7.35 2.72 13.12
N GLU A 67 8.23 2.68 12.09
CA GLU A 67 9.59 2.23 12.27
C GLU A 67 10.35 3.12 13.26
N LEU A 68 10.23 4.45 13.10
CA LEU A 68 10.90 5.40 13.97
C LEU A 68 10.40 5.27 15.41
N VAL A 69 9.11 5.10 15.60
CA VAL A 69 8.54 4.92 16.94
C VAL A 69 9.08 3.64 17.56
N ALA A 70 9.17 2.56 16.79
CA ALA A 70 9.69 1.29 17.28
C ALA A 70 11.16 1.41 17.70
N GLU A 71 11.98 2.08 16.89
CA GLU A 71 13.39 2.32 17.20
C GLU A 71 13.56 3.15 18.47
N LEU A 72 12.80 4.24 18.58
CA LEU A 72 12.86 5.10 19.75
C LEU A 72 12.39 4.37 21.01
N SER A 73 11.38 3.55 20.89
CA SER A 73 10.87 2.77 22.02
C SER A 73 11.91 1.75 22.49
N LEU A 74 12.61 1.11 21.56
CA LEU A 74 13.66 0.16 21.89
C LEU A 74 14.85 0.86 22.53
N ASP A 75 15.30 1.98 21.96
CA ASP A 75 16.40 2.76 22.52
C ASP A 75 16.09 3.24 23.94
N ASN A 76 14.86 3.69 24.14
CA ASN A 76 14.41 4.16 25.46
C ASN A 76 14.42 3.02 26.49
N LYS A 77 14.01 1.83 26.07
CA LYS A 77 14.03 0.66 26.93
C LYS A 77 15.45 0.27 27.30
N ILE A 78 16.37 0.28 26.33
CA ILE A 78 17.78 -0.03 26.55
C ILE A 78 18.38 0.96 27.55
N LEU A 79 18.11 2.25 27.38
CA LEU A 79 18.61 3.28 28.28
C LEU A 79 18.09 3.06 29.71
N LYS A 80 16.83 2.74 29.86
CA LYS A 80 16.24 2.48 31.17
C LYS A 80 16.89 1.27 31.84
N ASP A 81 17.16 0.22 31.08
CA ASP A 81 17.81 -0.97 31.60
C ASP A 81 19.24 -0.66 32.05
N VAL A 82 19.98 0.11 31.27
CA VAL A 82 21.35 0.51 31.63
C VAL A 82 21.36 1.36 32.92
N ILE A 83 20.48 2.33 33.00
CA ILE A 83 20.36 3.18 34.19
C ILE A 83 19.99 2.34 35.43
N SER A 84 19.05 1.44 35.24
CA SER A 84 18.62 0.57 36.34
C SER A 84 19.76 -0.32 36.87
N LYS A 85 20.62 -0.81 35.98
CA LYS A 85 21.73 -1.66 36.38
C LYS A 85 22.85 -0.89 37.07
N ASN A 86 22.96 0.39 36.80
CA ASN A 86 24.01 1.23 37.36
C ASN A 86 23.61 1.95 38.62
N SER A 87 22.39 1.82 39.06
CA SER A 87 21.89 2.49 40.26
C SER A 87 22.07 1.68 41.55
#